data_9c84fa4e684ab489c0d7d6a51bac4463
#
_entry.id   9c84fa4e684ab489c0d7d6a51bac4463
#
_cell.length_a   1.000
_cell.length_b   1.000
_cell.length_c   1.000
_cell.angle_alpha   90.00
_cell.angle_beta   90.00
_cell.angle_gamma   90.00
#
_symmetry.space_group_name_H-M   'P 1'
#
loop_
_entity.id
_entity.type
_entity.pdbx_description
1 polymer ?
#
loop_
_entity_poly.entity_id
_entity_poly.type
_entity_poly.pdbx_seq_one_letter_code
_entity_poly.pdbx_strand_id
1 'polypeptide(L)'
;QRLLIMVGGVLFNFLLALFIYSMILFTWGDQYIKIQEAPLGMQFNETAKAVGFVDGDVLLSADGVEFLRYDADLLSQIADAREVSVLRGGQKVSVYIPEDMMQRLMADSVRFADYRVPYVVDSLSVNSQAALAGLMPGDSVIALNGAPISYYEFLEEMGKRRKNAAALEKEGVDPRQIT
;
A
#
# COMPACT_ATOMS: atom_id res chain seq x y z
N GLN A 1 46.27 -26.54 4.86
CA GLN A 1 45.27 -27.56 4.48
C GLN A 1 43.97 -27.44 5.28
N ARG A 2 43.99 -27.31 6.64
CA ARG A 2 42.77 -27.19 7.46
C ARG A 2 41.98 -25.91 7.16
N LEU A 3 42.66 -24.80 6.94
CA LEU A 3 42.04 -23.50 6.59
C LEU A 3 41.34 -23.57 5.22
N LEU A 4 41.94 -24.24 4.23
CA LEU A 4 41.36 -24.43 2.90
C LEU A 4 40.07 -25.29 2.94
N ILE A 5 40.02 -26.29 3.84
CA ILE A 5 38.81 -27.12 4.00
C ILE A 5 37.66 -26.29 4.63
N MET A 6 37.97 -25.49 5.63
CA MET A 6 36.95 -24.60 6.26
C MET A 6 36.44 -23.52 5.31
N VAL A 7 37.34 -22.86 4.59
CA VAL A 7 36.97 -21.83 3.61
C VAL A 7 36.25 -22.44 2.41
N GLY A 8 36.63 -23.63 1.99
CA GLY A 8 36.01 -24.35 0.86
C GLY A 8 34.51 -24.61 1.10
N GLY A 9 34.12 -25.03 2.30
CA GLY A 9 32.72 -25.27 2.63
C GLY A 9 31.84 -23.99 2.56
N VAL A 10 32.34 -22.87 3.14
CA VAL A 10 31.64 -21.59 3.08
C VAL A 10 31.58 -21.06 1.65
N LEU A 11 32.69 -21.14 0.89
CA LEU A 11 32.75 -20.69 -0.49
C LEU A 11 31.77 -21.49 -1.38
N PHE A 12 31.71 -22.79 -1.19
CA PHE A 12 30.79 -23.64 -1.95
C PHE A 12 29.33 -23.31 -1.67
N ASN A 13 28.97 -23.11 -0.42
CA ASN A 13 27.62 -22.68 -0.03
C ASN A 13 27.26 -21.31 -0.63
N PHE A 14 28.20 -20.38 -0.64
CA PHE A 14 28.01 -19.07 -1.27
C PHE A 14 27.77 -19.20 -2.78
N LEU A 15 28.60 -19.99 -3.49
CA LEU A 15 28.44 -20.21 -4.92
C LEU A 15 27.14 -20.93 -5.24
N LEU A 16 26.74 -21.91 -4.41
CA LEU A 16 25.47 -22.60 -4.55
C LEU A 16 24.28 -21.64 -4.35
N ALA A 17 24.34 -20.80 -3.34
CA ALA A 17 23.30 -19.80 -3.11
C ALA A 17 23.18 -18.82 -4.29
N LEU A 18 24.31 -18.33 -4.80
CA LEU A 18 24.36 -17.47 -5.98
C LEU A 18 23.76 -18.14 -7.22
N PHE A 19 24.08 -19.41 -7.43
CA PHE A 19 23.56 -20.20 -8.53
C PHE A 19 22.04 -20.39 -8.42
N ILE A 20 21.54 -20.78 -7.25
CA ILE A 20 20.10 -20.96 -7.02
C ILE A 20 19.36 -19.63 -7.20
N TYR A 21 19.89 -18.54 -6.64
CA TYR A 21 19.31 -17.21 -6.78
C TYR A 21 19.25 -16.76 -8.25
N SER A 22 20.36 -16.95 -8.99
CA SER A 22 20.39 -16.64 -10.41
C SER A 22 19.39 -17.48 -11.21
N MET A 23 19.23 -18.77 -10.87
CA MET A 23 18.26 -19.64 -11.50
C MET A 23 16.81 -19.20 -11.23
N ILE A 24 16.51 -18.76 -10.01
CA ILE A 24 15.21 -18.21 -9.64
C ILE A 24 14.92 -16.95 -10.46
N LEU A 25 15.84 -15.99 -10.49
CA LEU A 25 15.69 -14.77 -11.26
C LEU A 25 15.55 -15.03 -12.76
N PHE A 26 16.29 -16.00 -13.29
CA PHE A 26 16.19 -16.35 -14.71
C PHE A 26 14.86 -17.00 -15.07
N THR A 27 14.27 -17.79 -14.15
CA THR A 27 13.04 -18.56 -14.39
C THR A 27 11.79 -17.72 -14.17
N TRP A 28 11.73 -16.94 -13.08
CA TRP A 28 10.55 -16.15 -12.69
C TRP A 28 10.70 -14.64 -12.92
N GLY A 29 11.93 -14.16 -13.09
CA GLY A 29 12.19 -12.73 -13.23
C GLY A 29 11.91 -11.94 -11.95
N ASP A 30 11.80 -10.63 -12.10
CA ASP A 30 11.39 -9.71 -11.03
C ASP A 30 9.91 -9.38 -11.21
N GLN A 31 9.08 -9.81 -10.25
CA GLN A 31 7.64 -9.58 -10.31
C GLN A 31 7.29 -8.32 -9.49
N TYR A 32 6.68 -7.37 -10.13
CA TYR A 32 6.19 -6.14 -9.51
C TYR A 32 4.84 -5.74 -10.10
N ILE A 33 4.06 -5.02 -9.30
CA ILE A 33 2.81 -4.41 -9.77
C ILE A 33 3.19 -3.08 -10.42
N LYS A 34 2.85 -2.91 -11.69
CA LYS A 34 3.01 -1.62 -12.35
C LYS A 34 2.05 -0.61 -11.72
N ILE A 35 2.55 0.59 -11.44
CA ILE A 35 1.74 1.65 -10.83
C ILE A 35 0.51 1.96 -11.71
N GLN A 36 0.69 1.98 -13.02
CA GLN A 36 -0.37 2.28 -13.98
C GLN A 36 -1.46 1.19 -14.07
N GLU A 37 -1.16 -0.02 -13.59
CA GLU A 37 -2.09 -1.16 -13.58
C GLU A 37 -2.80 -1.31 -12.22
N ALA A 38 -2.60 -0.39 -11.27
CA ALA A 38 -3.26 -0.42 -9.97
C ALA A 38 -4.78 -0.22 -10.13
N PRO A 39 -5.63 -1.22 -9.84
CA PRO A 39 -7.05 -1.19 -10.21
C PRO A 39 -7.86 -0.13 -9.45
N LEU A 40 -7.42 0.24 -8.24
CA LEU A 40 -8.05 1.25 -7.39
C LEU A 40 -7.19 2.51 -7.24
N GLY A 41 -6.10 2.62 -8.01
CA GLY A 41 -5.13 3.70 -7.87
C GLY A 41 -4.34 3.63 -6.56
N MET A 42 -3.87 4.77 -6.11
CA MET A 42 -3.06 4.94 -4.90
C MET A 42 -3.87 5.62 -3.81
N GLN A 43 -3.50 5.38 -2.56
CA GLN A 43 -3.92 6.21 -1.42
C GLN A 43 -2.73 7.06 -0.98
N PHE A 44 -3.01 8.24 -0.48
CA PHE A 44 -2.03 9.25 -0.17
C PHE A 44 -2.12 9.70 1.28
N ASN A 45 -0.98 10.05 1.89
CA ASN A 45 -0.97 10.67 3.20
C ASN A 45 -1.44 12.14 3.14
N GLU A 46 -1.59 12.77 4.29
CA GLU A 46 -2.07 14.16 4.38
C GLU A 46 -1.12 15.16 3.71
N THR A 47 0.19 14.89 3.74
CA THR A 47 1.20 15.71 3.05
C THR A 47 1.02 15.68 1.54
N ALA A 48 0.78 14.52 0.96
CA ALA A 48 0.48 14.36 -0.46
C ALA A 48 -0.85 15.04 -0.85
N LYS A 49 -1.89 14.85 -0.02
CA LYS A 49 -3.20 15.49 -0.24
C LYS A 49 -3.13 17.01 -0.19
N ALA A 50 -2.30 17.56 0.70
CA ALA A 50 -2.08 19.01 0.78
C ALA A 50 -1.41 19.60 -0.49
N VAL A 51 -0.67 18.80 -1.23
CA VAL A 51 -0.06 19.16 -2.53
C VAL A 51 -1.05 19.04 -3.68
N GLY A 52 -2.13 18.25 -3.52
CA GLY A 52 -3.19 18.12 -4.51
C GLY A 52 -3.38 16.72 -5.07
N PHE A 53 -2.70 15.71 -4.51
CA PHE A 53 -3.03 14.30 -4.80
C PHE A 53 -4.36 13.91 -4.15
N VAL A 54 -5.06 12.98 -4.78
CA VAL A 54 -6.35 12.48 -4.28
C VAL A 54 -6.33 10.97 -4.27
N ASP A 55 -6.92 10.36 -3.23
CA ASP A 55 -7.03 8.91 -3.16
C ASP A 55 -7.77 8.36 -4.38
N GLY A 56 -7.18 7.36 -5.02
CA GLY A 56 -7.64 6.80 -6.29
C GLY A 56 -6.91 7.34 -7.52
N ASP A 57 -6.04 8.33 -7.39
CA ASP A 57 -5.16 8.75 -8.48
C ASP A 57 -4.21 7.61 -8.85
N VAL A 58 -3.98 7.41 -10.14
CA VAL A 58 -2.94 6.53 -10.66
C VAL A 58 -1.77 7.40 -11.11
N LEU A 59 -0.60 7.21 -10.53
CA LEU A 59 0.60 7.94 -10.90
C LEU A 59 1.06 7.53 -12.31
N LEU A 60 1.26 8.50 -13.20
CA LEU A 60 1.66 8.25 -14.58
C LEU A 60 3.12 8.61 -14.83
N SER A 61 3.51 9.85 -14.54
CA SER A 61 4.85 10.36 -14.85
C SER A 61 5.22 11.56 -13.98
N ALA A 62 6.53 11.78 -13.81
CA ALA A 62 7.12 13.00 -13.26
C ALA A 62 7.89 13.72 -14.35
N ASP A 63 7.57 14.98 -14.63
CA ASP A 63 8.19 15.79 -15.69
C ASP A 63 8.31 15.04 -17.05
N GLY A 64 7.32 14.19 -17.36
CA GLY A 64 7.28 13.39 -18.59
C GLY A 64 8.01 12.05 -18.52
N VAL A 65 8.69 11.71 -17.41
CA VAL A 65 9.30 10.40 -17.19
C VAL A 65 8.28 9.48 -16.54
N GLU A 66 7.95 8.37 -17.19
CA GLU A 66 6.93 7.43 -16.70
C GLU A 66 7.37 6.68 -15.45
N PHE A 67 6.44 6.52 -14.53
CA PHE A 67 6.61 5.65 -13.37
C PHE A 67 6.36 4.21 -13.76
N LEU A 68 7.32 3.32 -13.49
CA LEU A 68 7.18 1.90 -13.80
C LEU A 68 6.68 1.10 -12.60
N ARG A 69 7.26 1.35 -11.43
CA ARG A 69 6.98 0.60 -10.20
C ARG A 69 7.10 1.50 -8.97
N TYR A 70 6.47 1.06 -7.89
CA TYR A 70 6.60 1.71 -6.59
C TYR A 70 7.88 1.19 -5.90
N ASP A 71 8.94 1.96 -5.99
CA ASP A 71 10.23 1.66 -5.37
C ASP A 71 10.78 2.87 -4.59
N ALA A 72 11.98 2.72 -4.05
CA ALA A 72 12.61 3.80 -3.27
C ALA A 72 12.89 5.07 -4.09
N ASP A 73 13.09 4.92 -5.40
CA ASP A 73 13.42 6.03 -6.30
C ASP A 73 12.19 6.86 -6.65
N LEU A 74 10.98 6.29 -6.55
CA LEU A 74 9.73 6.99 -6.85
C LEU A 74 9.56 8.29 -6.05
N LEU A 75 9.85 8.23 -4.74
CA LEU A 75 9.72 9.40 -3.87
C LEU A 75 10.71 10.51 -4.25
N SER A 76 11.92 10.14 -4.61
CA SER A 76 12.94 11.09 -5.10
C SER A 76 12.50 11.71 -6.43
N GLN A 77 11.98 10.89 -7.35
CA GLN A 77 11.48 11.37 -8.64
C GLN A 77 10.30 12.34 -8.45
N ILE A 78 9.38 12.07 -7.54
CA ILE A 78 8.27 12.98 -7.22
C ILE A 78 8.80 14.27 -6.58
N ALA A 79 9.73 14.18 -5.63
CA ALA A 79 10.22 15.34 -4.89
C ALA A 79 11.06 16.29 -5.75
N ASP A 80 11.77 15.76 -6.74
CA ASP A 80 12.62 16.53 -7.66
C ASP A 80 11.84 17.05 -8.87
N ALA A 81 10.62 16.55 -9.12
CA ALA A 81 9.79 16.97 -10.23
C ALA A 81 9.15 18.35 -9.98
N ARG A 82 8.83 19.05 -11.07
CA ARG A 82 7.98 20.24 -11.03
C ARG A 82 6.51 19.89 -11.13
N GLU A 83 6.23 18.84 -11.88
CA GLU A 83 4.88 18.41 -12.20
C GLU A 83 4.80 16.89 -12.22
N VAL A 84 3.81 16.35 -11.54
CA VAL A 84 3.45 14.93 -11.59
C VAL A 84 2.12 14.77 -12.31
N SER A 85 2.10 14.00 -13.38
CA SER A 85 0.88 13.62 -14.07
C SER A 85 0.23 12.42 -13.41
N VAL A 86 -1.06 12.53 -13.13
CA VAL A 86 -1.88 11.45 -12.57
C VAL A 86 -3.12 11.21 -13.43
N LEU A 87 -3.65 9.99 -13.37
CA LEU A 87 -4.95 9.66 -13.94
C LEU A 87 -5.99 9.70 -12.82
N ARG A 88 -6.89 10.66 -12.88
CA ARG A 88 -7.97 10.89 -11.92
C ARG A 88 -9.32 10.72 -12.60
N GLY A 89 -10.07 9.71 -12.18
CA GLY A 89 -11.38 9.45 -12.81
C GLY A 89 -11.34 9.26 -14.34
N GLY A 90 -10.25 8.72 -14.87
CA GLY A 90 -10.04 8.52 -16.30
C GLY A 90 -9.50 9.75 -17.05
N GLN A 91 -9.27 10.87 -16.38
CA GLN A 91 -8.70 12.09 -16.96
C GLN A 91 -7.27 12.32 -16.45
N LYS A 92 -6.38 12.74 -17.35
CA LYS A 92 -5.02 13.12 -16.98
C LYS A 92 -5.05 14.50 -16.33
N VAL A 93 -4.54 14.56 -15.10
CA VAL A 93 -4.43 15.78 -14.29
C VAL A 93 -2.98 15.99 -13.92
N SER A 94 -2.53 17.24 -13.92
CA SER A 94 -1.19 17.65 -13.49
C SER A 94 -1.25 18.16 -12.06
N VAL A 95 -0.38 17.63 -11.20
CA VAL A 95 -0.16 18.06 -9.83
C VAL A 95 1.20 18.76 -9.76
N TYR A 96 1.20 20.02 -9.37
CA TYR A 96 2.45 20.78 -9.22
C TYR A 96 3.09 20.52 -7.88
N ILE A 97 4.37 20.21 -7.90
CA ILE A 97 5.13 19.82 -6.71
C ILE A 97 5.87 21.06 -6.16
N PRO A 98 5.69 21.39 -4.87
CA PRO A 98 6.40 22.51 -4.25
C PRO A 98 7.89 22.20 -4.06
N GLU A 99 8.74 23.23 -4.10
CA GLU A 99 10.20 23.09 -3.97
C GLU A 99 10.65 22.48 -2.62
N ASP A 100 9.82 22.59 -1.58
CA ASP A 100 10.07 22.04 -0.25
C ASP A 100 9.56 20.59 -0.08
N MET A 101 9.17 19.93 -1.17
CA MET A 101 8.54 18.60 -1.13
C MET A 101 9.42 17.56 -0.44
N MET A 102 10.72 17.52 -0.73
CA MET A 102 11.65 16.60 -0.09
C MET A 102 11.69 16.80 1.44
N GLN A 103 11.64 18.04 1.90
CA GLN A 103 11.64 18.36 3.34
C GLN A 103 10.35 17.88 4.00
N ARG A 104 9.21 18.04 3.33
CA ARG A 104 7.90 17.55 3.81
C ARG A 104 7.89 16.03 3.89
N LEU A 105 8.43 15.33 2.89
CA LEU A 105 8.54 13.88 2.88
C LEU A 105 9.43 13.35 4.01
N MET A 106 10.52 14.03 4.30
CA MET A 106 11.43 13.67 5.40
C MET A 106 10.84 13.94 6.79
N ALA A 107 9.98 14.95 6.92
CA ALA A 107 9.32 15.29 8.18
C ALA A 107 8.16 14.33 8.52
N ASP A 108 7.62 13.65 7.51
CA ASP A 108 6.51 12.74 7.68
C ASP A 108 6.99 11.32 8.01
N SER A 109 6.42 10.73 9.04
CA SER A 109 6.72 9.34 9.44
C SER A 109 5.86 8.31 8.69
N VAL A 110 4.86 8.78 7.93
CA VAL A 110 3.90 7.95 7.19
C VAL A 110 4.31 7.89 5.73
N ARG A 111 4.14 6.73 5.10
CA ARG A 111 4.39 6.59 3.66
C ARG A 111 3.60 7.62 2.88
N PHE A 112 4.24 8.26 1.91
CA PHE A 112 3.64 9.25 1.02
C PHE A 112 2.43 8.72 0.26
N ALA A 113 2.59 7.54 -0.30
CA ALA A 113 1.55 6.84 -1.05
C ALA A 113 1.64 5.33 -0.81
N ASP A 114 0.55 4.61 -1.05
CA ASP A 114 0.51 3.15 -1.07
C ASP A 114 -0.54 2.69 -2.07
N TYR A 115 -0.46 1.44 -2.53
CA TYR A 115 -1.50 0.88 -3.39
C TYR A 115 -2.83 0.77 -2.63
N ARG A 116 -3.92 1.18 -3.26
CA ARG A 116 -5.26 0.85 -2.77
C ARG A 116 -5.58 -0.59 -3.13
N VAL A 117 -5.66 -1.43 -2.12
CA VAL A 117 -5.98 -2.85 -2.28
C VAL A 117 -7.47 -3.06 -1.98
N PRO A 118 -8.22 -3.77 -2.84
CA PRO A 118 -9.61 -4.09 -2.54
C PRO A 118 -9.69 -4.99 -1.30
N TYR A 119 -10.72 -4.75 -0.47
CA TYR A 119 -11.00 -5.62 0.66
C TYR A 119 -11.88 -6.77 0.21
N VAL A 120 -11.27 -7.93 -0.03
CA VAL A 120 -11.97 -9.15 -0.43
C VAL A 120 -12.07 -10.09 0.77
N VAL A 121 -13.26 -10.60 1.02
CA VAL A 121 -13.52 -11.57 2.10
C VAL A 121 -13.00 -12.93 1.67
N ASP A 122 -11.95 -13.42 2.34
CA ASP A 122 -11.38 -14.74 2.10
C ASP A 122 -12.19 -15.84 2.81
N SER A 123 -12.45 -15.64 4.09
CA SER A 123 -13.18 -16.62 4.91
C SER A 123 -13.98 -15.93 6.02
N LEU A 124 -15.02 -16.62 6.49
CA LEU A 124 -15.87 -16.15 7.59
C LEU A 124 -15.96 -17.23 8.67
N SER A 125 -15.93 -16.79 9.94
CA SER A 125 -16.19 -17.70 11.03
C SER A 125 -17.66 -18.19 10.98
N VAL A 126 -17.86 -19.47 11.24
CA VAL A 126 -19.20 -20.07 11.28
C VAL A 126 -20.03 -19.34 12.33
N ASN A 127 -21.26 -18.97 11.98
CA ASN A 127 -22.18 -18.21 12.82
C ASN A 127 -21.70 -16.80 13.23
N SER A 128 -20.73 -16.22 12.51
CA SER A 128 -20.37 -14.81 12.71
C SER A 128 -21.54 -13.88 12.30
N GLN A 129 -21.61 -12.69 12.90
CA GLN A 129 -22.61 -11.68 12.53
C GLN A 129 -22.53 -11.31 11.03
N ALA A 130 -21.32 -11.30 10.47
CA ALA A 130 -21.10 -11.05 9.05
C ALA A 130 -21.72 -12.16 8.17
N ALA A 131 -21.52 -13.44 8.56
CA ALA A 131 -22.14 -14.57 7.84
C ALA A 131 -23.66 -14.56 7.98
N LEU A 132 -24.19 -14.22 9.15
CA LEU A 132 -25.63 -14.08 9.38
C LEU A 132 -26.24 -12.90 8.61
N ALA A 133 -25.46 -11.86 8.37
CA ALA A 133 -25.84 -10.71 7.53
C ALA A 133 -25.78 -11.02 6.03
N GLY A 134 -25.34 -12.22 5.62
CA GLY A 134 -25.32 -12.66 4.23
C GLY A 134 -23.99 -12.43 3.50
N LEU A 135 -22.92 -12.01 4.21
CA LEU A 135 -21.60 -11.87 3.61
C LEU A 135 -21.03 -13.25 3.26
N MET A 136 -20.40 -13.38 2.10
CA MET A 136 -19.85 -14.65 1.59
C MET A 136 -18.35 -14.51 1.28
N PRO A 137 -17.59 -15.61 1.33
CA PRO A 137 -16.24 -15.63 0.79
C PRO A 137 -16.23 -15.22 -0.69
N GLY A 138 -15.30 -14.36 -1.07
CA GLY A 138 -15.20 -13.77 -2.41
C GLY A 138 -15.90 -12.42 -2.57
N ASP A 139 -16.73 -12.00 -1.62
CA ASP A 139 -17.34 -10.67 -1.64
C ASP A 139 -16.28 -9.59 -1.48
N SER A 140 -16.41 -8.50 -2.24
CA SER A 140 -15.56 -7.32 -2.10
C SER A 140 -16.31 -6.21 -1.36
N VAL A 141 -15.75 -5.77 -0.25
CA VAL A 141 -16.29 -4.63 0.50
C VAL A 141 -15.83 -3.35 -0.18
N ILE A 142 -16.74 -2.66 -0.85
CA ILE A 142 -16.47 -1.46 -1.65
C ILE A 142 -16.75 -0.16 -0.91
N ALA A 143 -17.59 -0.20 0.11
CA ALA A 143 -17.97 0.99 0.89
C ALA A 143 -18.35 0.61 2.33
N LEU A 144 -18.13 1.54 3.26
CA LEU A 144 -18.57 1.46 4.65
C LEU A 144 -19.37 2.72 4.98
N ASN A 145 -20.63 2.56 5.42
CA ASN A 145 -21.55 3.66 5.69
C ASN A 145 -21.70 4.64 4.49
N GLY A 146 -21.65 4.12 3.26
CA GLY A 146 -21.76 4.91 2.03
C GLY A 146 -20.47 5.59 1.57
N ALA A 147 -19.40 5.55 2.35
CA ALA A 147 -18.08 6.03 1.93
C ALA A 147 -17.29 4.90 1.26
N PRO A 148 -16.70 5.11 0.06
CA PRO A 148 -15.82 4.13 -0.57
C PRO A 148 -14.66 3.81 0.36
N ILE A 149 -14.26 2.52 0.40
CA ILE A 149 -13.24 2.06 1.33
C ILE A 149 -12.29 1.08 0.66
N SER A 150 -11.01 1.19 0.99
CA SER A 150 -9.96 0.21 0.65
C SER A 150 -9.67 -0.69 1.85
N TYR A 151 -8.84 -1.72 1.64
CA TYR A 151 -8.44 -2.64 2.70
C TYR A 151 -7.80 -1.92 3.90
N TYR A 152 -6.89 -0.99 3.65
CA TYR A 152 -6.19 -0.28 4.74
C TYR A 152 -7.10 0.71 5.48
N GLU A 153 -7.95 1.43 4.74
CA GLU A 153 -8.94 2.32 5.32
C GLU A 153 -9.95 1.54 6.19
N PHE A 154 -10.35 0.34 5.73
CA PHE A 154 -11.19 -0.55 6.52
C PHE A 154 -10.52 -0.96 7.83
N LEU A 155 -9.24 -1.38 7.78
CA LEU A 155 -8.50 -1.76 8.98
C LEU A 155 -8.35 -0.59 9.97
N GLU A 156 -8.08 0.60 9.46
CA GLU A 156 -7.96 1.82 10.28
C GLU A 156 -9.29 2.15 10.97
N GLU A 157 -10.39 2.13 10.22
CA GLU A 157 -11.73 2.41 10.75
C GLU A 157 -12.15 1.36 11.78
N MET A 158 -11.89 0.08 11.53
CA MET A 158 -12.13 -0.98 12.51
C MET A 158 -11.25 -0.81 13.75
N GLY A 159 -10.01 -0.38 13.58
CA GLY A 159 -9.11 -0.05 14.70
C GLY A 159 -9.63 1.09 15.57
N LYS A 160 -10.13 2.16 14.96
CA LYS A 160 -10.77 3.29 15.66
C LYS A 160 -12.01 2.84 16.44
N ARG A 161 -12.89 2.08 15.80
CA ARG A 161 -14.10 1.53 16.46
C ARG A 161 -13.77 0.64 17.62
N ARG A 162 -12.77 -0.24 17.48
CA ARG A 162 -12.31 -1.11 18.57
C ARG A 162 -11.77 -0.32 19.76
N LYS A 163 -10.99 0.74 19.52
CA LYS A 163 -10.48 1.62 20.59
C LYS A 163 -11.63 2.37 21.28
N ASN A 164 -12.58 2.89 20.51
CA ASN A 164 -13.74 3.57 21.05
C ASN A 164 -14.63 2.62 21.86
N ALA A 165 -14.86 1.39 21.36
CA ALA A 165 -15.61 0.37 22.09
C ALA A 165 -14.94 0.03 23.44
N ALA A 166 -13.62 -0.16 23.46
CA ALA A 166 -12.87 -0.45 24.67
C ALA A 166 -12.85 0.74 25.66
N ALA A 167 -12.96 1.99 25.19
CA ALA A 167 -13.10 3.15 26.02
C ALA A 167 -14.50 3.19 26.66
N LEU A 168 -15.57 2.94 25.88
CA LEU A 168 -16.96 2.89 26.36
C LEU A 168 -17.20 1.78 27.38
N GLU A 169 -16.62 0.59 27.16
CA GLU A 169 -16.67 -0.51 28.13
C GLU A 169 -16.04 -0.12 29.49
N LYS A 170 -14.95 0.64 29.48
CA LYS A 170 -14.33 1.16 30.71
C LYS A 170 -15.21 2.15 31.44
N GLU A 171 -16.05 2.88 30.70
CA GLU A 171 -17.03 3.84 31.24
C GLU A 171 -18.37 3.16 31.62
N GLY A 172 -18.48 1.83 31.44
CA GLY A 172 -19.67 1.07 31.76
C GLY A 172 -20.81 1.19 30.74
N VAL A 173 -20.52 1.68 29.53
CA VAL A 173 -21.47 1.83 28.44
C VAL A 173 -21.34 0.65 27.49
N ASP A 174 -22.44 -0.01 27.12
CA ASP A 174 -22.44 -1.08 26.11
C ASP A 174 -22.21 -0.48 24.69
N PRO A 175 -21.07 -0.75 24.06
CA PRO A 175 -20.75 -0.20 22.74
C PRO A 175 -21.69 -0.65 21.61
N ARG A 176 -22.53 -1.68 21.84
CA ARG A 176 -23.53 -2.17 20.90
C ARG A 176 -24.80 -1.32 20.85
N GLN A 177 -25.01 -0.47 21.84
CA GLN A 177 -26.18 0.41 21.94
C GLN A 177 -25.99 1.78 21.28
N ILE A 178 -24.78 2.05 20.76
CA ILE A 178 -24.46 3.29 20.06
C ILE A 178 -24.49 2.99 18.55
N THR A 179 -25.57 3.36 17.93
CA THR A 179 -25.79 3.33 16.47
C THR A 179 -25.25 4.61 15.83
#